data_089c1c03ce46c777e1b51a954d8235bd
#
_entry.id   089c1c03ce46c777e1b51a954d8235bd
#
_cell.length_a   1.000
_cell.length_b   1.000
_cell.length_c   1.000
_cell.angle_alpha   90.00
_cell.angle_beta   90.00
_cell.angle_gamma   90.00
#
_symmetry.space_group_name_H-M   'P 1'
#
loop_
_entity.id
_entity.type
_entity.pdbx_description
1 polymer ?
#
loop_
_entity_poly.entity_id
_entity_poly.type
_entity_poly.pdbx_seq_one_letter_code
_entity_poly.pdbx_strand_id
1 'polypeptide(L)'
;MEQLPPSALDAERHILAVSVAKGTPLPSGVLPSHFFEPKHQDIAAAIAGLLDEGITPDELTVSQRLRTIGSNVEAFAVSELATTGAFIQSNPAWSDAVIKTFNLRKIAENSRAILKVISEPGADPDAILLAQEQLARSLTARKGQSKETSQAFNFRTMVDSDKETDPSCVLGNRFLCRGGSCLLVSQTGAGKSALVTHAALSLALAPGHDFFGIRSRKGPLTSVIIQSENDEMDVAESIQGTLDGMGIARGSQISEQLADRVFYYREAVMTGEAFGLLLRELVTRHKADCVWIDPILGFAGVDLSDQEAASHFLRHIIQPVLQDTGVILFSVHHTTKPAKDKSSSLADLAYAGSGSAELANWHRAVMVLTKDPTAEGAEEMPFYTLRIPKRGGRAGLKDDLGNYTSSIPLRHAKEQGRIAWERRTTSPVASQTAYSSPAKGSPRHLDY
;
A
#
# COMPACT_ATOMS: atom_id res chain seq x y z
N MET A 1 0.45 -43.76 13.37
CA MET A 1 -0.92 -43.23 13.48
C MET A 1 -1.02 -42.07 12.50
N GLU A 2 -1.77 -42.24 11.42
CA GLU A 2 -2.10 -41.13 10.54
C GLU A 2 -2.91 -40.11 11.35
N GLN A 3 -2.38 -38.94 11.52
CA GLN A 3 -3.12 -37.83 12.14
C GLN A 3 -4.29 -37.45 11.23
N LEU A 4 -5.50 -37.46 11.78
CA LEU A 4 -6.68 -36.95 11.08
C LEU A 4 -6.44 -35.51 10.60
N PRO A 5 -6.88 -35.16 9.38
CA PRO A 5 -6.71 -33.82 8.86
C PRO A 5 -7.46 -32.79 9.73
N PRO A 6 -6.94 -31.56 9.87
CA PRO A 6 -7.59 -30.52 10.67
C PRO A 6 -9.04 -30.28 10.22
N SER A 7 -9.98 -30.30 11.15
CA SER A 7 -11.40 -30.07 10.91
C SER A 7 -12.03 -29.24 12.03
N ALA A 8 -13.17 -28.65 11.73
CA ALA A 8 -13.95 -27.82 12.65
C ALA A 8 -15.44 -28.20 12.54
N LEU A 9 -15.73 -29.50 12.71
CA LEU A 9 -17.04 -30.09 12.44
C LEU A 9 -18.20 -29.41 13.17
N ASP A 10 -18.01 -29.04 14.43
CA ASP A 10 -19.04 -28.32 15.20
C ASP A 10 -19.32 -26.94 14.62
N ALA A 11 -18.27 -26.21 14.21
CA ALA A 11 -18.45 -24.91 13.56
C ALA A 11 -19.14 -25.05 12.20
N GLU A 12 -18.82 -26.09 11.42
CA GLU A 12 -19.50 -26.42 10.16
C GLU A 12 -21.00 -26.66 10.37
N ARG A 13 -21.34 -27.52 11.33
CA ARG A 13 -22.74 -27.82 11.68
C ARG A 13 -23.50 -26.57 12.11
N HIS A 14 -22.91 -25.74 12.96
CA HIS A 14 -23.55 -24.51 13.43
C HIS A 14 -23.80 -23.50 12.30
N ILE A 15 -22.84 -23.31 11.37
CA ILE A 15 -23.04 -22.45 10.21
C ILE A 15 -24.21 -22.94 9.37
N LEU A 16 -24.24 -24.21 9.00
CA LEU A 16 -25.29 -24.81 8.19
C LEU A 16 -26.64 -24.75 8.91
N ALA A 17 -26.66 -25.05 10.20
CA ALA A 17 -27.88 -25.00 11.01
C ALA A 17 -28.51 -23.59 10.99
N VAL A 18 -27.72 -22.54 11.20
CA VAL A 18 -28.22 -21.15 11.15
C VAL A 18 -28.71 -20.81 9.76
N SER A 19 -27.99 -21.19 8.69
CA SER A 19 -28.37 -20.86 7.32
C SER A 19 -29.68 -21.54 6.91
N VAL A 20 -29.87 -22.81 7.25
CA VAL A 20 -31.12 -23.56 6.94
C VAL A 20 -32.30 -23.02 7.77
N ALA A 21 -32.10 -22.81 9.08
CA ALA A 21 -33.20 -22.41 9.97
C ALA A 21 -33.69 -20.97 9.75
N LYS A 22 -32.79 -20.08 9.34
CA LYS A 22 -33.09 -18.64 9.18
C LYS A 22 -33.17 -18.17 7.73
N GLY A 23 -32.99 -19.07 6.76
CA GLY A 23 -33.01 -18.72 5.34
C GLY A 23 -31.90 -17.74 4.93
N THR A 24 -30.74 -17.80 5.61
CA THR A 24 -29.66 -16.83 5.40
C THR A 24 -28.52 -17.42 4.57
N PRO A 25 -27.77 -16.59 3.84
CA PRO A 25 -26.57 -17.06 3.15
C PRO A 25 -25.52 -17.61 4.13
N LEU A 26 -24.61 -18.41 3.61
CA LEU A 26 -23.38 -18.75 4.33
C LEU A 26 -22.67 -17.46 4.74
N PRO A 27 -21.96 -17.46 5.89
CA PRO A 27 -21.19 -16.30 6.31
C PRO A 27 -20.21 -15.82 5.22
N SER A 28 -19.99 -14.51 5.16
CA SER A 28 -19.07 -13.92 4.19
C SER A 28 -17.70 -14.61 4.18
N GLY A 29 -17.21 -14.97 2.99
CA GLY A 29 -15.94 -15.67 2.80
C GLY A 29 -15.98 -17.19 3.04
N VAL A 30 -17.10 -17.76 3.48
CA VAL A 30 -17.25 -19.22 3.61
C VAL A 30 -17.85 -19.79 2.31
N LEU A 31 -17.12 -20.73 1.70
CA LEU A 31 -17.53 -21.42 0.48
C LEU A 31 -17.86 -22.90 0.79
N PRO A 32 -18.70 -23.56 -0.03
CA PRO A 32 -18.98 -24.99 0.13
C PRO A 32 -17.71 -25.86 0.21
N SER A 33 -16.68 -25.55 -0.55
CA SER A 33 -15.40 -26.26 -0.55
C SER A 33 -14.59 -26.10 0.74
N HIS A 34 -14.95 -25.17 1.63
CA HIS A 34 -14.26 -24.97 2.90
C HIS A 34 -14.64 -26.00 3.97
N PHE A 35 -15.80 -26.64 3.81
CA PHE A 35 -16.27 -27.65 4.72
C PHE A 35 -15.42 -28.92 4.60
N PHE A 36 -15.22 -29.62 5.71
CA PHE A 36 -14.46 -30.87 5.73
C PHE A 36 -15.33 -32.07 5.38
N GLU A 37 -16.50 -32.11 6.00
CA GLU A 37 -17.43 -33.23 5.82
C GLU A 37 -18.11 -33.15 4.44
N PRO A 38 -18.06 -34.17 3.57
CA PRO A 38 -18.69 -34.13 2.26
C PRO A 38 -20.19 -33.78 2.30
N LYS A 39 -20.91 -34.33 3.31
CA LYS A 39 -22.32 -33.97 3.52
C LYS A 39 -22.55 -32.50 3.81
N HIS A 40 -21.63 -31.88 4.55
CA HIS A 40 -21.68 -30.44 4.82
C HIS A 40 -21.39 -29.63 3.57
N GLN A 41 -20.48 -30.10 2.70
CA GLN A 41 -20.20 -29.47 1.41
C GLN A 41 -21.46 -29.46 0.53
N ASP A 42 -22.14 -30.60 0.44
CA ASP A 42 -23.37 -30.73 -0.35
C ASP A 42 -24.47 -29.80 0.17
N ILE A 43 -24.69 -29.75 1.49
CA ILE A 43 -25.69 -28.85 2.09
C ILE A 43 -25.32 -27.38 1.82
N ALA A 44 -24.06 -27.02 2.00
CA ALA A 44 -23.59 -25.67 1.72
C ALA A 44 -23.77 -25.30 0.24
N ALA A 45 -23.49 -26.21 -0.69
CA ALA A 45 -23.70 -26.03 -2.12
C ALA A 45 -25.19 -25.88 -2.46
N ALA A 46 -26.06 -26.66 -1.82
CA ALA A 46 -27.50 -26.54 -1.99
C ALA A 46 -28.03 -25.18 -1.52
N ILE A 47 -27.56 -24.70 -0.37
CA ILE A 47 -27.91 -23.36 0.15
C ILE A 47 -27.45 -22.27 -0.82
N ALA A 48 -26.22 -22.30 -1.29
CA ALA A 48 -25.67 -21.31 -2.22
C ALA A 48 -26.47 -21.32 -3.54
N GLY A 49 -26.72 -22.49 -4.13
CA GLY A 49 -27.45 -22.61 -5.38
C GLY A 49 -28.91 -22.14 -5.30
N LEU A 50 -29.58 -22.36 -4.16
CA LEU A 50 -30.94 -21.83 -3.95
C LEU A 50 -30.96 -20.31 -3.91
N LEU A 51 -30.01 -19.70 -3.22
CA LEU A 51 -29.90 -18.24 -3.13
C LEU A 51 -29.56 -17.60 -4.47
N ASP A 52 -28.70 -18.22 -5.28
CA ASP A 52 -28.39 -17.77 -6.64
C ASP A 52 -29.61 -17.76 -7.55
N GLU A 53 -30.58 -18.64 -7.28
CA GLU A 53 -31.89 -18.70 -7.97
C GLU A 53 -32.96 -17.80 -7.31
N GLY A 54 -32.60 -17.04 -6.27
CA GLY A 54 -33.53 -16.18 -5.54
C GLY A 54 -34.51 -16.93 -4.62
N ILE A 55 -34.20 -18.19 -4.29
CA ILE A 55 -35.03 -19.05 -3.42
C ILE A 55 -34.43 -19.01 -2.00
N THR A 56 -35.28 -18.69 -1.02
CA THR A 56 -34.85 -18.73 0.40
C THR A 56 -34.61 -20.16 0.84
N PRO A 57 -33.42 -20.50 1.36
CA PRO A 57 -33.12 -21.82 1.89
C PRO A 57 -33.96 -22.11 3.15
N ASP A 58 -34.58 -23.25 3.20
CA ASP A 58 -35.23 -23.83 4.37
C ASP A 58 -35.08 -25.35 4.35
N GLU A 59 -35.60 -26.03 5.36
CA GLU A 59 -35.52 -27.48 5.47
C GLU A 59 -36.04 -28.21 4.21
N LEU A 60 -37.13 -27.74 3.65
CA LEU A 60 -37.79 -28.37 2.50
C LEU A 60 -37.02 -28.12 1.21
N THR A 61 -36.72 -26.84 0.92
CA THR A 61 -36.04 -26.44 -0.31
C THR A 61 -34.63 -26.99 -0.40
N VAL A 62 -33.89 -27.02 0.72
CA VAL A 62 -32.54 -27.64 0.80
C VAL A 62 -32.61 -29.14 0.60
N SER A 63 -33.57 -29.83 1.25
CA SER A 63 -33.76 -31.28 1.06
C SER A 63 -34.14 -31.65 -0.38
N GLN A 64 -35.00 -30.85 -1.05
CA GLN A 64 -35.33 -31.04 -2.45
C GLN A 64 -34.13 -30.83 -3.36
N ARG A 65 -33.34 -29.78 -3.12
CA ARG A 65 -32.12 -29.49 -3.88
C ARG A 65 -31.08 -30.60 -3.74
N LEU A 66 -30.87 -31.12 -2.54
CA LEU A 66 -29.96 -32.25 -2.30
C LEU A 66 -30.34 -33.49 -3.10
N ARG A 67 -31.62 -33.79 -3.18
CA ARG A 67 -32.13 -34.91 -4.04
C ARG A 67 -31.85 -34.63 -5.52
N THR A 68 -32.09 -33.39 -5.97
CA THR A 68 -31.89 -32.99 -7.38
C THR A 68 -30.40 -33.12 -7.81
N ILE A 69 -29.47 -32.79 -6.93
CA ILE A 69 -28.03 -32.93 -7.22
C ILE A 69 -27.48 -34.35 -6.94
N GLY A 70 -28.33 -35.30 -6.55
CA GLY A 70 -27.94 -36.66 -6.30
C GLY A 70 -27.10 -36.89 -5.02
N SER A 71 -27.24 -35.99 -4.03
CA SER A 71 -26.53 -36.11 -2.78
C SER A 71 -27.08 -37.24 -1.91
N ASN A 72 -26.19 -37.90 -1.16
CA ASN A 72 -26.52 -38.94 -0.18
C ASN A 72 -26.90 -38.39 1.20
N VAL A 73 -27.17 -37.11 1.33
CA VAL A 73 -27.61 -36.47 2.58
C VAL A 73 -29.08 -36.82 2.81
N GLU A 74 -29.37 -37.45 3.96
CA GLU A 74 -30.72 -37.78 4.35
C GLU A 74 -31.50 -36.53 4.78
N ALA A 75 -32.80 -36.49 4.46
CA ALA A 75 -33.68 -35.37 4.85
C ALA A 75 -33.71 -35.13 6.37
N PHE A 76 -33.56 -36.22 7.17
CA PHE A 76 -33.47 -36.15 8.62
C PHE A 76 -32.28 -35.28 9.09
N ALA A 77 -31.14 -35.38 8.42
CA ALA A 77 -29.95 -34.55 8.77
C ALA A 77 -30.21 -33.05 8.55
N VAL A 78 -30.96 -32.69 7.50
CA VAL A 78 -31.37 -31.30 7.24
C VAL A 78 -32.38 -30.82 8.29
N SER A 79 -33.31 -31.68 8.69
CA SER A 79 -34.30 -31.39 9.75
C SER A 79 -33.62 -31.15 11.11
N GLU A 80 -32.62 -31.96 11.45
CA GLU A 80 -31.82 -31.81 12.67
C GLU A 80 -31.09 -30.43 12.67
N LEU A 81 -30.50 -30.06 11.54
CA LEU A 81 -29.86 -28.76 11.39
C LEU A 81 -30.86 -27.59 11.53
N ALA A 82 -32.01 -27.69 10.88
CA ALA A 82 -33.06 -26.68 10.99
C ALA A 82 -33.54 -26.49 12.43
N THR A 83 -33.77 -27.59 13.14
CA THR A 83 -34.18 -27.59 14.55
C THR A 83 -33.10 -26.95 15.44
N THR A 84 -31.84 -27.34 15.26
CA THR A 84 -30.70 -26.81 16.03
C THR A 84 -30.53 -25.32 15.75
N GLY A 85 -30.60 -24.92 14.48
CA GLY A 85 -30.38 -23.53 14.05
C GLY A 85 -31.42 -22.53 14.53
N ALA A 86 -32.63 -23.02 14.85
CA ALA A 86 -33.71 -22.16 15.37
C ALA A 86 -33.33 -21.53 16.72
N PHE A 87 -32.49 -22.19 17.54
CA PHE A 87 -32.13 -21.78 18.88
C PHE A 87 -30.74 -21.14 19.01
N ILE A 88 -29.95 -21.09 17.93
CA ILE A 88 -28.60 -20.55 17.96
C ILE A 88 -28.49 -19.25 17.15
N GLN A 89 -27.53 -18.39 17.54
CA GLN A 89 -27.20 -17.19 16.81
C GLN A 89 -25.90 -17.39 16.03
N SER A 90 -25.77 -16.68 14.91
CA SER A 90 -24.53 -16.68 14.12
C SER A 90 -23.35 -16.15 14.96
N ASN A 91 -22.21 -16.84 14.87
CA ASN A 91 -20.97 -16.42 15.53
C ASN A 91 -19.82 -16.36 14.51
N PRO A 92 -19.19 -15.20 14.33
CA PRO A 92 -18.05 -15.04 13.39
C PRO A 92 -16.89 -16.01 13.65
N ALA A 93 -16.68 -16.43 14.90
CA ALA A 93 -15.62 -17.37 15.25
C ALA A 93 -15.77 -18.76 14.55
N TRP A 94 -16.98 -19.13 14.16
CA TRP A 94 -17.21 -20.37 13.40
C TRP A 94 -16.69 -20.28 11.98
N SER A 95 -16.92 -19.14 11.32
CA SER A 95 -16.39 -18.88 9.98
C SER A 95 -14.87 -18.91 9.97
N ASP A 96 -14.25 -18.25 10.95
CA ASP A 96 -12.80 -18.25 11.11
C ASP A 96 -12.25 -19.65 11.35
N ALA A 97 -12.92 -20.48 12.17
CA ALA A 97 -12.52 -21.85 12.44
C ALA A 97 -12.59 -22.73 11.17
N VAL A 98 -13.67 -22.63 10.39
CA VAL A 98 -13.84 -23.41 9.15
C VAL A 98 -12.80 -22.99 8.10
N ILE A 99 -12.60 -21.69 7.89
CA ILE A 99 -11.61 -21.19 6.94
C ILE A 99 -10.18 -21.56 7.37
N LYS A 100 -9.86 -21.42 8.66
CA LYS A 100 -8.54 -21.79 9.21
C LYS A 100 -8.24 -23.26 9.00
N THR A 101 -9.15 -24.15 9.32
CA THR A 101 -8.94 -25.60 9.18
C THR A 101 -8.86 -26.02 7.73
N PHE A 102 -9.64 -25.41 6.83
CA PHE A 102 -9.51 -25.60 5.39
C PHE A 102 -8.11 -25.21 4.89
N ASN A 103 -7.61 -24.05 5.29
CA ASN A 103 -6.27 -23.59 4.89
C ASN A 103 -5.18 -24.54 5.41
N LEU A 104 -5.30 -25.03 6.65
CA LEU A 104 -4.37 -26.02 7.19
C LEU A 104 -4.40 -27.34 6.39
N ARG A 105 -5.57 -27.82 5.96
CA ARG A 105 -5.68 -28.98 5.07
C ARG A 105 -4.96 -28.78 3.75
N LYS A 106 -5.17 -27.61 3.12
CA LYS A 106 -4.51 -27.26 1.85
C LYS A 106 -2.99 -27.17 1.99
N ILE A 107 -2.50 -26.58 3.08
CA ILE A 107 -1.06 -26.55 3.38
C ILE A 107 -0.53 -27.99 3.53
N ALA A 108 -1.22 -28.84 4.27
CA ALA A 108 -0.80 -30.23 4.48
C ALA A 108 -0.81 -31.05 3.18
N GLU A 109 -1.84 -30.91 2.33
CA GLU A 109 -1.92 -31.56 1.01
C GLU A 109 -0.74 -31.14 0.12
N ASN A 110 -0.49 -29.86 0.01
CA ASN A 110 0.58 -29.32 -0.84
C ASN A 110 1.98 -29.67 -0.30
N SER A 111 2.17 -29.63 1.03
CA SER A 111 3.43 -30.06 1.64
C SER A 111 3.72 -31.55 1.34
N ARG A 112 2.70 -32.41 1.39
CA ARG A 112 2.85 -33.81 1.00
C ARG A 112 3.19 -33.97 -0.48
N ALA A 113 2.58 -33.17 -1.37
CA ALA A 113 2.89 -33.18 -2.80
C ALA A 113 4.35 -32.77 -3.05
N ILE A 114 4.83 -31.72 -2.38
CA ILE A 114 6.23 -31.28 -2.46
C ILE A 114 7.18 -32.35 -1.94
N LEU A 115 6.90 -32.94 -0.78
CA LEU A 115 7.72 -34.04 -0.22
C LEU A 115 7.76 -35.26 -1.16
N LYS A 116 6.68 -35.58 -1.85
CA LYS A 116 6.63 -36.63 -2.84
C LYS A 116 7.59 -36.32 -4.01
N VAL A 117 7.54 -35.12 -4.57
CA VAL A 117 8.44 -34.70 -5.66
C VAL A 117 9.92 -34.75 -5.23
N ILE A 118 10.23 -34.27 -4.01
CA ILE A 118 11.61 -34.32 -3.45
C ILE A 118 12.12 -35.75 -3.32
N SER A 119 11.21 -36.71 -3.05
CA SER A 119 11.58 -38.11 -2.83
C SER A 119 11.80 -38.89 -4.14
N GLU A 120 11.51 -38.30 -5.30
CA GLU A 120 11.72 -38.95 -6.59
C GLU A 120 13.18 -38.82 -7.04
N PRO A 121 13.79 -39.87 -7.60
CA PRO A 121 15.15 -39.81 -8.12
C PRO A 121 15.24 -38.79 -9.29
N GLY A 122 16.14 -37.80 -9.17
CA GLY A 122 16.31 -36.76 -10.18
C GLY A 122 15.38 -35.56 -10.01
N ALA A 123 14.83 -35.35 -8.80
CA ALA A 123 14.03 -34.17 -8.48
C ALA A 123 14.75 -32.87 -8.86
N ASP A 124 14.06 -31.99 -9.60
CA ASP A 124 14.56 -30.70 -10.02
C ASP A 124 14.31 -29.66 -8.92
N PRO A 125 15.36 -29.03 -8.36
CA PRO A 125 15.19 -28.00 -7.33
C PRO A 125 14.36 -26.80 -7.80
N ASP A 126 14.47 -26.41 -9.07
CA ASP A 126 13.73 -25.27 -9.61
C ASP A 126 12.22 -25.57 -9.73
N ALA A 127 11.86 -26.81 -10.09
CA ALA A 127 10.47 -27.25 -10.08
C ALA A 127 9.86 -27.27 -8.67
N ILE A 128 10.67 -27.60 -7.66
CA ILE A 128 10.24 -27.59 -6.24
C ILE A 128 10.01 -26.16 -5.77
N LEU A 129 10.93 -25.24 -6.07
CA LEU A 129 10.77 -23.82 -5.74
C LEU A 129 9.53 -23.22 -6.40
N LEU A 130 9.29 -23.52 -7.67
CA LEU A 130 8.09 -23.08 -8.39
C LEU A 130 6.81 -23.62 -7.75
N ALA A 131 6.79 -24.87 -7.31
CA ALA A 131 5.64 -25.46 -6.60
C ALA A 131 5.39 -24.79 -5.23
N GLN A 132 6.44 -24.44 -4.50
CA GLN A 132 6.34 -23.67 -3.25
C GLN A 132 5.79 -22.26 -3.46
N GLU A 133 6.26 -21.56 -4.50
CA GLU A 133 5.74 -20.23 -4.86
C GLU A 133 4.27 -20.29 -5.25
N GLN A 134 3.87 -21.27 -6.07
CA GLN A 134 2.46 -21.45 -6.45
C GLN A 134 1.57 -21.71 -5.22
N LEU A 135 2.06 -22.48 -4.25
CA LEU A 135 1.36 -22.66 -2.99
C LEU A 135 1.22 -21.36 -2.22
N ALA A 136 2.31 -20.62 -2.04
CA ALA A 136 2.29 -19.33 -1.35
C ALA A 136 1.30 -18.34 -2.02
N ARG A 137 1.29 -18.28 -3.35
CA ARG A 137 0.34 -17.47 -4.13
C ARG A 137 -1.11 -17.91 -3.91
N SER A 138 -1.39 -19.20 -3.90
CA SER A 138 -2.75 -19.72 -3.69
C SER A 138 -3.31 -19.42 -2.30
N LEU A 139 -2.45 -19.38 -1.29
CA LEU A 139 -2.81 -19.07 0.10
C LEU A 139 -2.99 -17.57 0.32
N THR A 140 -2.17 -16.73 -0.34
CA THR A 140 -2.26 -15.26 -0.26
C THR A 140 -3.42 -14.71 -1.09
N ALA A 141 -3.69 -15.24 -2.27
CA ALA A 141 -4.82 -14.84 -3.10
C ALA A 141 -6.17 -15.02 -2.37
N ARG A 142 -6.29 -16.03 -1.51
CA ARG A 142 -7.51 -16.30 -0.74
C ARG A 142 -7.68 -15.42 0.50
N LYS A 143 -6.60 -14.91 1.10
CA LYS A 143 -6.67 -13.91 2.16
C LYS A 143 -7.25 -12.58 1.68
N GLY A 144 -7.11 -12.27 0.40
CA GLY A 144 -7.69 -11.08 -0.23
C GLY A 144 -9.17 -11.22 -0.62
N GLN A 145 -9.71 -12.45 -0.72
CA GLN A 145 -11.10 -12.68 -1.14
C GLN A 145 -12.13 -12.56 0.00
N SER A 146 -11.72 -12.41 1.25
CA SER A 146 -12.63 -12.23 2.38
C SER A 146 -13.03 -10.77 2.67
N LYS A 147 -12.49 -9.80 1.94
CA LYS A 147 -12.99 -8.43 1.94
C LYS A 147 -13.84 -8.23 0.68
N GLU A 148 -15.06 -7.71 0.85
CA GLU A 148 -15.90 -7.25 -0.25
C GLU A 148 -15.03 -6.54 -1.29
N THR A 149 -14.83 -7.17 -2.44
CA THR A 149 -13.88 -6.73 -3.46
C THR A 149 -14.36 -5.52 -4.25
N SER A 150 -15.62 -5.12 -4.06
CA SER A 150 -16.15 -3.87 -4.62
C SER A 150 -17.24 -3.30 -3.72
N GLN A 151 -16.93 -2.19 -3.06
CA GLN A 151 -17.92 -1.43 -2.29
C GLN A 151 -18.53 -0.36 -3.20
N ALA A 152 -19.82 -0.44 -3.41
CA ALA A 152 -20.57 0.62 -4.11
C ALA A 152 -20.64 1.87 -3.21
N PHE A 153 -20.25 3.01 -3.75
CA PHE A 153 -20.40 4.29 -3.06
C PHE A 153 -21.78 4.87 -3.34
N ASN A 154 -22.54 5.15 -2.28
CA ASN A 154 -23.81 5.81 -2.41
C ASN A 154 -23.60 7.29 -2.77
N PHE A 155 -24.19 7.76 -3.87
CA PHE A 155 -24.03 9.14 -4.36
C PHE A 155 -24.39 10.17 -3.29
N ARG A 156 -25.52 10.00 -2.58
CA ARG A 156 -25.96 10.93 -1.52
C ARG A 156 -24.93 11.02 -0.41
N THR A 157 -24.47 9.88 0.09
CA THR A 157 -23.42 9.83 1.13
C THR A 157 -22.13 10.53 0.66
N MET A 158 -21.77 10.40 -0.63
CA MET A 158 -20.58 11.05 -1.18
C MET A 158 -20.74 12.57 -1.29
N VAL A 159 -21.91 13.06 -1.64
CA VAL A 159 -22.21 14.50 -1.71
C VAL A 159 -22.15 15.15 -0.33
N ASP A 160 -22.65 14.46 0.69
CA ASP A 160 -22.74 14.96 2.07
C ASP A 160 -21.44 14.74 2.87
N SER A 161 -20.44 14.05 2.28
CA SER A 161 -19.17 13.78 2.97
C SER A 161 -18.32 15.03 3.13
N ASP A 162 -17.92 15.31 4.36
CA ASP A 162 -16.96 16.38 4.66
C ASP A 162 -15.53 15.91 4.42
N LYS A 163 -14.86 16.58 3.47
CA LYS A 163 -13.46 16.28 3.09
C LYS A 163 -12.45 16.67 4.16
N GLU A 164 -12.78 17.64 5.03
CA GLU A 164 -11.87 18.13 6.06
C GLU A 164 -11.75 17.14 7.23
N THR A 165 -12.80 16.36 7.48
CA THR A 165 -12.85 15.34 8.54
C THR A 165 -12.54 13.93 8.05
N ASP A 166 -12.04 13.75 6.81
CA ASP A 166 -11.73 12.44 6.25
C ASP A 166 -10.68 11.67 7.08
N PRO A 167 -11.06 10.59 7.77
CA PRO A 167 -10.14 9.83 8.62
C PRO A 167 -9.07 9.06 7.83
N SER A 168 -9.26 8.91 6.52
CA SER A 168 -8.26 8.29 5.65
C SER A 168 -7.13 9.25 5.28
N CYS A 169 -7.32 10.57 5.46
CA CYS A 169 -6.32 11.57 5.12
C CYS A 169 -5.16 11.53 6.13
N VAL A 170 -3.96 11.27 5.65
CA VAL A 170 -2.75 11.22 6.49
C VAL A 170 -1.88 12.45 6.27
N LEU A 171 -1.67 12.87 5.01
CA LEU A 171 -0.81 14.02 4.68
C LEU A 171 -1.53 15.08 3.85
N GLY A 172 -1.26 16.34 4.18
CA GLY A 172 -1.73 17.52 3.45
C GLY A 172 -3.26 17.61 3.41
N ASN A 173 -3.81 18.18 2.35
CA ASN A 173 -5.25 18.28 2.07
C ASN A 173 -5.68 17.11 1.19
N ARG A 174 -5.66 15.90 1.75
CA ARG A 174 -5.80 14.63 1.01
C ARG A 174 -4.70 14.45 -0.07
N PHE A 175 -3.51 14.94 0.21
CA PHE A 175 -2.33 14.69 -0.63
C PHE A 175 -2.03 13.20 -0.67
N LEU A 176 -1.88 12.57 0.50
CA LEU A 176 -1.84 11.14 0.64
C LEU A 176 -2.83 10.69 1.72
N CYS A 177 -3.63 9.72 1.34
CA CYS A 177 -4.56 9.01 2.22
C CYS A 177 -4.06 7.59 2.46
N ARG A 178 -4.63 6.87 3.42
CA ARG A 178 -4.30 5.47 3.71
C ARG A 178 -4.32 4.62 2.44
N GLY A 179 -3.30 3.77 2.29
CA GLY A 179 -3.11 2.95 1.10
C GLY A 179 -2.65 3.73 -0.14
N GLY A 180 -2.33 5.02 0.01
CA GLY A 180 -1.81 5.86 -1.08
C GLY A 180 -0.32 5.71 -1.29
N SER A 181 0.18 6.20 -2.44
CA SER A 181 1.60 6.12 -2.79
C SER A 181 2.13 7.41 -3.42
N CYS A 182 3.39 7.70 -3.16
CA CYS A 182 4.14 8.83 -3.73
C CYS A 182 5.45 8.33 -4.32
N LEU A 183 5.76 8.74 -5.53
CA LEU A 183 7.05 8.53 -6.18
C LEU A 183 7.95 9.74 -5.94
N LEU A 184 9.13 9.53 -5.37
CA LEU A 184 10.19 10.54 -5.23
C LEU A 184 11.28 10.26 -6.27
N VAL A 185 11.42 11.18 -7.20
CA VAL A 185 12.35 11.05 -8.33
C VAL A 185 13.45 12.11 -8.24
N SER A 186 14.68 11.73 -8.51
CA SER A 186 15.80 12.67 -8.60
C SER A 186 17.00 12.01 -9.28
N GLN A 187 17.95 12.81 -9.72
CA GLN A 187 19.25 12.34 -10.20
C GLN A 187 20.04 11.63 -9.08
N THR A 188 20.90 10.71 -9.47
CA THR A 188 21.86 10.09 -8.54
C THR A 188 22.75 11.17 -7.90
N GLY A 189 23.04 11.03 -6.62
CA GLY A 189 23.87 11.98 -5.87
C GLY A 189 23.18 13.30 -5.49
N ALA A 190 21.86 13.42 -5.67
CA ALA A 190 21.11 14.63 -5.28
C ALA A 190 20.68 14.64 -3.80
N GLY A 191 21.06 13.64 -2.99
CA GLY A 191 20.73 13.60 -1.56
C GLY A 191 19.32 13.04 -1.23
N LYS A 192 18.77 12.16 -2.08
CA LYS A 192 17.43 11.57 -1.85
C LYS A 192 17.32 10.83 -0.52
N SER A 193 18.29 9.98 -0.19
CA SER A 193 18.24 9.18 1.04
C SER A 193 18.27 10.08 2.28
N ALA A 194 19.08 11.15 2.27
CA ALA A 194 19.09 12.16 3.32
C ALA A 194 17.73 12.93 3.39
N LEU A 195 17.09 13.18 2.25
CA LEU A 195 15.76 13.80 2.20
C LEU A 195 14.69 12.86 2.78
N VAL A 196 14.77 11.55 2.51
CA VAL A 196 13.91 10.52 3.08
C VAL A 196 14.07 10.47 4.60
N THR A 197 15.32 10.45 5.09
CA THR A 197 15.62 10.49 6.53
C THR A 197 15.01 11.74 7.16
N HIS A 198 15.23 12.92 6.59
CA HIS A 198 14.67 14.18 7.10
C HIS A 198 13.13 14.17 7.11
N ALA A 199 12.51 13.67 6.05
CA ALA A 199 11.05 13.55 5.96
C ALA A 199 10.49 12.61 7.04
N ALA A 200 11.08 11.44 7.21
CA ALA A 200 10.65 10.45 8.20
C ALA A 200 10.75 11.00 9.62
N LEU A 201 11.88 11.64 9.97
CA LEU A 201 12.09 12.27 11.28
C LEU A 201 11.10 13.43 11.52
N SER A 202 10.92 14.31 10.53
CA SER A 202 9.96 15.43 10.63
C SER A 202 8.54 14.94 10.86
N LEU A 203 8.09 13.95 10.09
CA LEU A 203 6.74 13.40 10.22
C LEU A 203 6.53 12.62 11.53
N ALA A 204 7.58 12.04 12.10
CA ALA A 204 7.54 11.40 13.40
C ALA A 204 7.40 12.40 14.57
N LEU A 205 7.73 13.66 14.34
CA LEU A 205 7.62 14.76 15.31
C LEU A 205 6.38 15.65 15.11
N ALA A 206 5.48 15.29 14.18
CA ALA A 206 4.24 16.04 13.98
C ALA A 206 3.40 16.07 15.29
N PRO A 207 2.60 17.12 15.55
CA PRO A 207 2.34 18.29 14.69
C PRO A 207 3.38 19.42 14.81
N GLY A 208 4.36 19.32 15.68
CA GLY A 208 5.37 20.37 15.89
C GLY A 208 6.31 20.56 14.69
N HIS A 209 6.46 19.50 13.88
CA HIS A 209 7.25 19.49 12.66
C HIS A 209 6.39 19.05 11.47
N ASP A 210 6.80 19.47 10.28
CA ASP A 210 6.19 19.06 9.02
C ASP A 210 7.29 18.78 7.98
N PHE A 211 6.93 18.15 6.87
CA PHE A 211 7.84 17.93 5.77
C PHE A 211 7.77 19.14 4.82
N PHE A 212 8.50 20.21 5.17
CA PHE A 212 8.59 21.48 4.44
C PHE A 212 7.23 22.12 4.07
N GLY A 213 6.27 22.02 4.97
CA GLY A 213 4.90 22.52 4.81
C GLY A 213 3.87 21.45 4.48
N ILE A 214 4.29 20.21 4.17
CA ILE A 214 3.37 19.07 4.06
C ILE A 214 3.11 18.52 5.46
N ARG A 215 1.91 18.79 5.96
CA ARG A 215 1.54 18.47 7.35
C ARG A 215 0.94 17.09 7.50
N SER A 216 1.27 16.41 8.59
CA SER A 216 0.52 15.25 9.04
C SER A 216 -0.84 15.68 9.59
N ARG A 217 -1.90 14.97 9.20
CA ARG A 217 -3.28 15.16 9.70
C ARG A 217 -3.59 14.20 10.86
N LYS A 218 -2.76 13.20 11.05
CA LYS A 218 -2.94 12.16 12.08
C LYS A 218 -2.17 12.46 13.38
N GLY A 219 -1.20 13.36 13.36
CA GLY A 219 -0.21 13.56 14.41
C GLY A 219 1.12 12.88 14.08
N PRO A 220 1.89 12.43 15.08
CA PRO A 220 3.16 11.74 14.83
C PRO A 220 2.98 10.46 14.02
N LEU A 221 3.78 10.28 12.97
CA LEU A 221 3.72 9.11 12.10
C LEU A 221 4.85 8.13 12.42
N THR A 222 4.55 6.85 12.32
CA THR A 222 5.55 5.78 12.39
C THR A 222 6.00 5.44 10.99
N SER A 223 7.32 5.48 10.74
CA SER A 223 7.96 5.23 9.46
C SER A 223 8.85 3.98 9.50
N VAL A 224 8.75 3.15 8.46
CA VAL A 224 9.70 2.08 8.16
C VAL A 224 10.45 2.48 6.89
N ILE A 225 11.78 2.47 6.93
CA ILE A 225 12.66 2.77 5.80
C ILE A 225 13.37 1.48 5.40
N ILE A 226 13.16 1.03 4.18
CA ILE A 226 13.80 -0.17 3.61
C ILE A 226 14.73 0.31 2.50
N GLN A 227 16.00 0.00 2.60
CA GLN A 227 17.02 0.44 1.66
C GLN A 227 18.03 -0.68 1.36
N SER A 228 18.68 -0.64 0.18
CA SER A 228 19.60 -1.68 -0.28
C SER A 228 21.04 -1.23 -0.42
N GLU A 229 21.31 0.07 -0.44
CA GLU A 229 22.61 0.61 -0.88
C GLU A 229 23.54 0.95 0.30
N ASN A 230 23.00 1.58 1.36
CA ASN A 230 23.82 2.10 2.46
C ASN A 230 24.09 1.03 3.51
N ASP A 231 25.26 1.08 4.14
CA ASP A 231 25.57 0.28 5.32
C ASP A 231 25.04 0.94 6.61
N GLU A 232 25.27 0.28 7.74
CA GLU A 232 24.81 0.76 9.05
C GLU A 232 25.43 2.11 9.44
N MET A 233 26.70 2.32 9.09
CA MET A 233 27.41 3.56 9.44
C MET A 233 26.98 4.71 8.54
N ASP A 234 26.71 4.48 7.25
CA ASP A 234 26.13 5.46 6.34
C ASP A 234 24.76 5.94 6.83
N VAL A 235 23.93 4.99 7.29
CA VAL A 235 22.62 5.30 7.88
C VAL A 235 22.77 6.10 9.17
N ALA A 236 23.72 5.70 10.04
CA ALA A 236 23.99 6.41 11.29
C ALA A 236 24.47 7.84 11.04
N GLU A 237 25.37 8.05 10.06
CA GLU A 237 25.83 9.38 9.65
C GLU A 237 24.65 10.23 9.13
N SER A 238 23.80 9.65 8.28
CA SER A 238 22.62 10.33 7.75
C SER A 238 21.65 10.76 8.86
N ILE A 239 21.36 9.88 9.82
CA ILE A 239 20.50 10.20 10.96
C ILE A 239 21.14 11.30 11.83
N GLN A 240 22.41 11.13 12.21
CA GLN A 240 23.12 12.08 13.07
C GLN A 240 23.19 13.46 12.43
N GLY A 241 23.61 13.54 11.17
CA GLY A 241 23.69 14.81 10.45
C GLY A 241 22.33 15.47 10.27
N THR A 242 21.25 14.68 10.11
CA THR A 242 19.90 15.21 10.03
C THR A 242 19.43 15.74 11.38
N LEU A 243 19.64 15.03 12.48
CA LEU A 243 19.33 15.49 13.84
C LEU A 243 20.06 16.79 14.17
N ASP A 244 21.35 16.84 13.88
CA ASP A 244 22.19 18.04 14.09
C ASP A 244 21.62 19.24 13.30
N GLY A 245 21.23 19.03 12.03
CA GLY A 245 20.61 20.04 11.18
C GLY A 245 19.22 20.48 11.65
N MET A 246 18.47 19.61 12.29
CA MET A 246 17.18 19.92 12.92
C MET A 246 17.33 20.54 14.31
N GLY A 247 18.55 20.65 14.86
CA GLY A 247 18.80 21.16 16.20
C GLY A 247 18.36 20.20 17.32
N ILE A 248 18.29 18.90 17.04
CA ILE A 248 17.86 17.88 18.00
C ILE A 248 19.08 17.22 18.62
N ALA A 249 19.26 17.42 19.93
CA ALA A 249 20.37 16.80 20.65
C ALA A 249 20.17 15.28 20.79
N ARG A 250 21.24 14.52 20.54
CA ARG A 250 21.28 13.07 20.75
C ARG A 250 21.07 12.76 22.24
N GLY A 251 20.29 11.72 22.55
CA GLY A 251 19.93 11.37 23.93
C GLY A 251 18.90 12.32 24.56
N SER A 252 18.37 13.27 23.81
CA SER A 252 17.24 14.09 24.27
C SER A 252 15.94 13.31 24.28
N GLN A 253 14.93 13.76 25.03
CA GLN A 253 13.60 13.17 25.03
C GLN A 253 13.00 13.12 23.62
N ILE A 254 13.32 14.08 22.75
CA ILE A 254 12.87 14.10 21.36
C ILE A 254 13.54 12.98 20.57
N SER A 255 14.84 12.76 20.76
CA SER A 255 15.53 11.67 20.06
C SER A 255 15.02 10.29 20.50
N GLU A 256 14.65 10.11 21.78
CA GLU A 256 14.02 8.88 22.27
C GLU A 256 12.63 8.65 21.63
N GLN A 257 11.83 9.70 21.48
CA GLN A 257 10.55 9.61 20.77
C GLN A 257 10.70 9.18 19.31
N LEU A 258 11.77 9.59 18.65
CA LEU A 258 12.10 9.18 17.27
C LEU A 258 12.48 7.70 17.19
N ALA A 259 13.20 7.18 18.18
CA ALA A 259 13.60 5.78 18.23
C ALA A 259 12.41 4.80 18.23
N ASP A 260 11.28 5.22 18.82
CA ASP A 260 10.04 4.44 18.85
C ASP A 260 9.21 4.54 17.55
N ARG A 261 9.60 5.41 16.60
CA ARG A 261 8.77 5.73 15.44
C ARG A 261 9.47 5.60 14.09
N VAL A 262 10.80 5.56 14.04
CA VAL A 262 11.54 5.50 12.77
C VAL A 262 12.46 4.29 12.78
N PHE A 263 12.16 3.34 11.88
CA PHE A 263 12.84 2.05 11.80
C PHE A 263 13.54 1.91 10.46
N TYR A 264 14.82 1.54 10.49
CA TYR A 264 15.63 1.30 9.29
C TYR A 264 15.87 -0.19 9.09
N TYR A 265 15.76 -0.63 7.85
CA TYR A 265 16.07 -1.97 7.42
C TYR A 265 16.97 -1.94 6.19
N ARG A 266 18.09 -2.65 6.28
CA ARG A 266 18.90 -2.95 5.11
C ARG A 266 18.46 -4.29 4.56
N GLU A 267 18.01 -4.30 3.30
CA GLU A 267 17.62 -5.50 2.57
C GLU A 267 18.25 -5.44 1.18
N ALA A 268 19.04 -6.45 0.83
CA ALA A 268 19.78 -6.48 -0.44
C ALA A 268 19.52 -7.75 -1.26
N VAL A 269 18.70 -8.67 -0.74
CA VAL A 269 18.53 -10.01 -1.32
C VAL A 269 17.10 -10.25 -1.76
N MET A 270 16.12 -9.87 -0.93
CA MET A 270 14.72 -10.16 -1.22
C MET A 270 14.16 -9.26 -2.31
N THR A 271 13.61 -9.85 -3.36
CA THR A 271 12.97 -9.16 -4.48
C THR A 271 11.61 -9.77 -4.80
N GLY A 272 10.81 -9.08 -5.61
CA GLY A 272 9.52 -9.59 -6.08
C GLY A 272 8.57 -10.00 -4.96
N GLU A 273 8.01 -11.20 -5.05
CA GLU A 273 7.06 -11.74 -4.06
C GLU A 273 7.65 -11.84 -2.64
N ALA A 274 8.91 -12.27 -2.52
CA ALA A 274 9.59 -12.38 -1.22
C ALA A 274 9.70 -11.00 -0.55
N PHE A 275 10.02 -9.96 -1.32
CA PHE A 275 10.01 -8.59 -0.83
C PHE A 275 8.61 -8.14 -0.40
N GLY A 276 7.56 -8.49 -1.14
CA GLY A 276 6.18 -8.18 -0.78
C GLY A 276 5.77 -8.77 0.58
N LEU A 277 6.23 -9.99 0.88
CA LEU A 277 6.00 -10.64 2.18
C LEU A 277 6.75 -9.92 3.30
N LEU A 278 8.03 -9.62 3.11
CA LEU A 278 8.84 -8.85 4.06
C LEU A 278 8.22 -7.47 4.33
N LEU A 279 7.83 -6.75 3.28
CA LEU A 279 7.19 -5.45 3.37
C LEU A 279 5.94 -5.51 4.26
N ARG A 280 5.07 -6.51 4.03
CA ARG A 280 3.86 -6.73 4.84
C ARG A 280 4.20 -7.00 6.30
N GLU A 281 5.20 -7.86 6.55
CA GLU A 281 5.66 -8.19 7.89
C GLU A 281 6.13 -6.96 8.64
N LEU A 282 7.05 -6.18 8.05
CA LEU A 282 7.63 -4.99 8.69
C LEU A 282 6.58 -3.92 8.98
N VAL A 283 5.72 -3.62 7.99
CA VAL A 283 4.63 -2.66 8.16
C VAL A 283 3.68 -3.06 9.28
N THR A 284 3.34 -4.35 9.36
CA THR A 284 2.43 -4.88 10.39
C THR A 284 3.09 -4.90 11.77
N ARG A 285 4.35 -5.33 11.85
CA ARG A 285 5.15 -5.39 13.09
C ARG A 285 5.24 -4.03 13.77
N HIS A 286 5.54 -2.99 12.99
CA HIS A 286 5.71 -1.63 13.51
C HIS A 286 4.43 -0.80 13.49
N LYS A 287 3.31 -1.33 12.98
CA LYS A 287 2.07 -0.58 12.74
C LYS A 287 2.36 0.71 11.98
N ALA A 288 3.20 0.62 10.96
CA ALA A 288 3.73 1.78 10.25
C ALA A 288 2.62 2.57 9.56
N ASP A 289 2.71 3.89 9.64
CA ASP A 289 1.88 4.82 8.87
C ASP A 289 2.46 5.08 7.49
N CYS A 290 3.80 5.10 7.41
CA CYS A 290 4.57 5.33 6.20
C CYS A 290 5.62 4.24 6.00
N VAL A 291 5.84 3.84 4.76
CA VAL A 291 6.98 3.02 4.36
C VAL A 291 7.74 3.71 3.22
N TRP A 292 9.05 3.73 3.34
CA TRP A 292 9.96 4.33 2.38
C TRP A 292 10.83 3.23 1.78
N ILE A 293 10.84 3.13 0.44
CA ILE A 293 11.63 2.13 -0.29
C ILE A 293 12.68 2.86 -1.13
N ASP A 294 13.96 2.68 -0.81
CA ASP A 294 15.08 3.44 -1.40
C ASP A 294 16.23 2.52 -1.87
N PRO A 295 16.40 2.32 -3.18
CA PRO A 295 15.49 2.62 -4.27
C PRO A 295 14.50 1.47 -4.55
N ILE A 296 13.33 1.77 -5.10
CA ILE A 296 12.32 0.74 -5.41
C ILE A 296 12.81 -0.28 -6.44
N LEU A 297 13.70 0.13 -7.34
CA LEU A 297 14.28 -0.73 -8.36
C LEU A 297 15.03 -1.93 -7.77
N GLY A 298 15.70 -1.74 -6.63
CA GLY A 298 16.46 -2.79 -5.96
C GLY A 298 15.61 -3.97 -5.48
N PHE A 299 14.30 -3.75 -5.31
CA PHE A 299 13.38 -4.74 -4.73
C PHE A 299 12.41 -5.35 -5.73
N ALA A 300 12.39 -4.84 -6.97
CA ALA A 300 11.43 -5.30 -7.97
C ALA A 300 11.70 -6.73 -8.47
N GLY A 301 12.98 -7.11 -8.59
CA GLY A 301 13.38 -8.39 -9.17
C GLY A 301 13.11 -8.53 -10.67
N VAL A 302 12.67 -7.43 -11.30
CA VAL A 302 12.32 -7.32 -12.72
C VAL A 302 12.77 -5.96 -13.25
N ASP A 303 12.87 -5.84 -14.57
CA ASP A 303 13.15 -4.55 -15.20
C ASP A 303 11.89 -3.65 -15.15
N LEU A 304 11.91 -2.61 -14.33
CA LEU A 304 10.82 -1.65 -14.23
C LEU A 304 10.70 -0.72 -15.47
N SER A 305 11.59 -0.81 -16.46
CA SER A 305 11.41 -0.15 -17.74
C SER A 305 10.42 -0.91 -18.64
N ASP A 306 10.23 -2.20 -18.41
CA ASP A 306 9.16 -2.99 -18.99
C ASP A 306 7.83 -2.69 -18.30
N GLN A 307 6.83 -2.29 -19.10
CA GLN A 307 5.53 -1.85 -18.56
C GLN A 307 4.74 -2.98 -17.90
N GLU A 308 4.79 -4.19 -18.45
CA GLU A 308 4.07 -5.35 -17.94
C GLU A 308 4.69 -5.81 -16.61
N ALA A 309 6.01 -5.94 -16.58
CA ALA A 309 6.75 -6.30 -15.37
C ALA A 309 6.56 -5.26 -14.25
N ALA A 310 6.63 -3.96 -14.56
CA ALA A 310 6.37 -2.88 -13.62
C ALA A 310 4.93 -2.93 -13.09
N SER A 311 3.96 -3.12 -14.00
CA SER A 311 2.54 -3.24 -13.63
C SER A 311 2.30 -4.44 -12.72
N HIS A 312 2.90 -5.59 -13.02
CA HIS A 312 2.81 -6.78 -12.19
C HIS A 312 3.35 -6.52 -10.78
N PHE A 313 4.57 -6.02 -10.65
CA PHE A 313 5.19 -5.72 -9.36
C PHE A 313 4.34 -4.74 -8.54
N LEU A 314 3.94 -3.62 -9.14
CA LEU A 314 3.20 -2.59 -8.43
C LEU A 314 1.78 -3.01 -8.05
N ARG A 315 1.05 -3.70 -8.96
CA ARG A 315 -0.38 -4.01 -8.76
C ARG A 315 -0.62 -5.33 -8.04
N HIS A 316 0.26 -6.33 -8.22
CA HIS A 316 0.04 -7.65 -7.64
C HIS A 316 0.88 -7.93 -6.41
N ILE A 317 2.01 -7.22 -6.22
CA ILE A 317 2.89 -7.40 -5.06
C ILE A 317 2.72 -6.25 -4.07
N ILE A 318 2.89 -5.00 -4.52
CA ILE A 318 2.87 -3.83 -3.63
C ILE A 318 1.44 -3.42 -3.24
N GLN A 319 0.53 -3.26 -4.23
CA GLN A 319 -0.83 -2.76 -4.00
C GLN A 319 -1.62 -3.53 -2.92
N PRO A 320 -1.59 -4.88 -2.88
CA PRO A 320 -2.28 -5.63 -1.82
C PRO A 320 -1.77 -5.29 -0.42
N VAL A 321 -0.46 -5.06 -0.25
CA VAL A 321 0.09 -4.66 1.04
C VAL A 321 -0.46 -3.31 1.47
N LEU A 322 -0.50 -2.32 0.55
CA LEU A 322 -1.03 -0.99 0.85
C LEU A 322 -2.52 -1.02 1.19
N GLN A 323 -3.30 -1.82 0.47
CA GLN A 323 -4.75 -1.95 0.70
C GLN A 323 -5.08 -2.61 2.04
N ASP A 324 -4.36 -3.68 2.38
CA ASP A 324 -4.63 -4.44 3.59
C ASP A 324 -4.17 -3.73 4.86
N THR A 325 -3.04 -3.01 4.80
CA THR A 325 -2.44 -2.35 5.96
C THR A 325 -2.85 -0.88 6.09
N GLY A 326 -3.22 -0.26 4.96
CA GLY A 326 -3.48 1.18 4.90
C GLY A 326 -2.21 2.04 5.02
N VAL A 327 -1.00 1.46 4.92
CA VAL A 327 0.26 2.19 4.96
C VAL A 327 0.40 3.10 3.73
N ILE A 328 1.03 4.27 3.89
CA ILE A 328 1.43 5.12 2.78
C ILE A 328 2.81 4.70 2.29
N LEU A 329 2.94 4.52 0.99
CA LEU A 329 4.21 4.20 0.35
C LEU A 329 4.88 5.47 -0.22
N PHE A 330 6.16 5.63 0.06
CA PHE A 330 7.08 6.50 -0.65
C PHE A 330 8.12 5.64 -1.38
N SER A 331 8.11 5.66 -2.71
CA SER A 331 9.08 4.96 -3.54
C SER A 331 10.12 5.94 -4.05
N VAL A 332 11.39 5.66 -3.78
CA VAL A 332 12.50 6.45 -4.32
C VAL A 332 12.98 5.84 -5.63
N HIS A 333 13.19 6.69 -6.64
CA HIS A 333 13.64 6.25 -7.95
C HIS A 333 14.66 7.22 -8.54
N HIS A 334 15.62 6.68 -9.31
CA HIS A 334 16.63 7.47 -9.99
C HIS A 334 16.17 7.91 -11.37
N THR A 335 16.50 9.15 -11.78
CA THR A 335 16.35 9.57 -13.18
C THR A 335 17.61 9.27 -13.97
N THR A 336 17.46 8.97 -15.24
CA THR A 336 18.54 9.17 -16.22
C THR A 336 18.84 10.66 -16.34
N LYS A 337 20.10 11.03 -16.64
CA LYS A 337 20.46 12.43 -16.86
C LYS A 337 19.56 13.04 -17.95
N PRO A 338 18.88 14.19 -17.70
CA PRO A 338 18.11 14.83 -18.75
C PRO A 338 19.02 15.19 -19.93
N ALA A 339 18.51 15.01 -21.15
CA ALA A 339 19.17 15.53 -22.33
C ALA A 339 19.37 17.04 -22.19
N LYS A 340 20.55 17.55 -22.51
CA LYS A 340 21.03 18.91 -22.21
C LYS A 340 20.17 20.08 -22.73
N ASP A 341 19.13 19.85 -23.56
CA ASP A 341 18.49 20.90 -24.34
C ASP A 341 16.95 20.98 -24.24
N LYS A 342 16.31 20.39 -23.23
CA LYS A 342 14.85 20.53 -23.09
C LYS A 342 14.46 21.15 -21.75
N SER A 343 13.86 22.34 -21.81
CA SER A 343 13.03 22.87 -20.74
C SER A 343 11.83 21.93 -20.54
N SER A 344 11.91 21.03 -19.54
CA SER A 344 10.85 20.08 -19.25
C SER A 344 9.65 20.80 -18.63
N SER A 345 8.46 20.61 -19.18
CA SER A 345 7.23 21.06 -18.54
C SER A 345 7.01 20.33 -17.20
N LEU A 346 6.17 20.87 -16.32
CA LEU A 346 5.77 20.19 -15.08
C LEU A 346 5.17 18.80 -15.33
N ALA A 347 4.48 18.64 -16.47
CA ALA A 347 3.94 17.36 -16.89
C ALA A 347 5.05 16.37 -17.26
N ASP A 348 6.08 16.81 -17.99
CA ASP A 348 7.22 15.96 -18.34
C ASP A 348 8.02 15.52 -17.12
N LEU A 349 8.08 16.37 -16.08
CA LEU A 349 8.74 16.03 -14.83
C LEU A 349 8.04 14.89 -14.07
N ALA A 350 6.72 14.74 -14.23
CA ALA A 350 6.02 13.60 -13.62
C ALA A 350 6.52 12.24 -14.16
N TYR A 351 7.04 12.22 -15.38
CA TYR A 351 7.56 11.05 -16.09
C TYR A 351 9.09 11.01 -16.16
N ALA A 352 9.78 11.86 -15.40
CA ALA A 352 11.24 12.01 -15.46
C ALA A 352 12.01 10.81 -14.90
N GLY A 353 11.34 9.84 -14.26
CA GLY A 353 11.97 8.60 -13.79
C GLY A 353 12.45 7.73 -14.95
N SER A 354 13.62 7.10 -14.83
CA SER A 354 14.01 6.02 -15.72
C SER A 354 13.13 4.82 -15.44
N GLY A 355 12.33 4.42 -16.40
CA GLY A 355 11.40 3.31 -16.26
C GLY A 355 10.17 3.50 -17.15
N SER A 356 9.22 2.60 -16.99
CA SER A 356 7.96 2.72 -17.71
C SER A 356 7.13 3.89 -17.14
N ALA A 357 6.28 4.47 -17.99
CA ALA A 357 5.27 5.44 -17.58
C ALA A 357 4.37 4.89 -16.44
N GLU A 358 4.36 3.56 -16.27
CA GLU A 358 3.58 2.87 -15.25
C GLU A 358 3.96 3.29 -13.83
N LEU A 359 5.25 3.50 -13.52
CA LEU A 359 5.68 4.01 -12.22
C LEU A 359 4.99 5.33 -11.86
N ALA A 360 5.03 6.32 -12.75
CA ALA A 360 4.40 7.61 -12.51
C ALA A 360 2.86 7.53 -12.52
N ASN A 361 2.29 6.68 -13.38
CA ASN A 361 0.84 6.51 -13.51
C ASN A 361 0.24 5.84 -12.28
N TRP A 362 0.86 4.79 -11.77
CA TRP A 362 0.38 4.03 -10.63
C TRP A 362 0.43 4.84 -9.33
N HIS A 363 1.51 5.58 -9.07
CA HIS A 363 1.61 6.39 -7.86
C HIS A 363 0.57 7.51 -7.85
N ARG A 364 -0.04 7.73 -6.69
CA ARG A 364 -1.04 8.78 -6.49
C ARG A 364 -0.45 10.18 -6.58
N ALA A 365 0.77 10.35 -6.09
CA ALA A 365 1.52 11.59 -6.13
C ALA A 365 2.91 11.38 -6.71
N VAL A 366 3.52 12.44 -7.23
CA VAL A 366 4.91 12.43 -7.71
C VAL A 366 5.61 13.66 -7.16
N MET A 367 6.78 13.46 -6.61
CA MET A 367 7.74 14.48 -6.18
C MET A 367 9.00 14.38 -7.01
N VAL A 368 9.52 15.49 -7.48
CA VAL A 368 10.75 15.54 -8.28
C VAL A 368 11.71 16.55 -7.64
N LEU A 369 12.85 16.04 -7.19
CA LEU A 369 13.94 16.87 -6.67
C LEU A 369 14.93 17.17 -7.80
N THR A 370 15.04 18.45 -8.15
CA THR A 370 15.97 18.92 -9.20
C THR A 370 17.00 19.88 -8.62
N LYS A 371 18.26 19.74 -9.06
CA LYS A 371 19.29 20.73 -8.78
C LYS A 371 19.04 21.98 -9.61
N ASP A 372 19.18 23.14 -9.02
CA ASP A 372 19.05 24.45 -9.68
C ASP A 372 20.45 25.06 -9.85
N PRO A 373 21.09 24.88 -11.02
CA PRO A 373 22.43 25.37 -11.26
C PRO A 373 22.51 26.88 -11.53
N THR A 374 21.36 27.50 -11.81
CA THR A 374 21.30 28.91 -12.20
C THR A 374 20.96 29.85 -11.03
N ALA A 375 20.68 29.27 -9.85
CA ALA A 375 20.37 30.08 -8.68
C ALA A 375 21.64 30.81 -8.20
N GLU A 376 21.49 32.10 -7.84
CA GLU A 376 22.56 32.91 -7.26
C GLU A 376 23.13 32.23 -6.01
N GLY A 377 24.47 32.07 -5.93
CA GLY A 377 25.16 31.36 -4.87
C GLY A 377 25.21 29.81 -5.03
N ALA A 378 24.74 29.26 -6.15
CA ALA A 378 24.79 27.82 -6.43
C ALA A 378 26.22 27.31 -6.67
N GLU A 379 27.19 28.19 -6.92
CA GLU A 379 28.61 27.86 -7.03
C GLU A 379 29.23 27.50 -5.68
N GLU A 380 28.77 28.16 -4.61
CA GLU A 380 29.25 27.90 -3.25
C GLU A 380 28.50 26.73 -2.60
N MET A 381 27.20 26.64 -2.86
CA MET A 381 26.35 25.59 -2.31
C MET A 381 25.21 25.26 -3.29
N PRO A 382 25.01 23.98 -3.64
CA PRO A 382 23.97 23.61 -4.58
C PRO A 382 22.56 23.90 -4.02
N PHE A 383 21.75 24.53 -4.84
CA PHE A 383 20.33 24.73 -4.58
C PHE A 383 19.50 23.68 -5.28
N TYR A 384 18.37 23.39 -4.69
CA TYR A 384 17.42 22.39 -5.19
C TYR A 384 16.01 22.92 -5.17
N THR A 385 15.18 22.35 -6.01
CA THR A 385 13.73 22.56 -5.97
C THR A 385 13.05 21.21 -5.91
N LEU A 386 12.24 20.98 -4.88
CA LEU A 386 11.32 19.85 -4.79
C LEU A 386 10.00 20.28 -5.42
N ARG A 387 9.67 19.73 -6.59
CA ARG A 387 8.42 19.96 -7.31
C ARG A 387 7.45 18.82 -7.13
N ILE A 388 6.16 19.12 -7.09
CA ILE A 388 5.08 18.11 -6.93
C ILE A 388 4.16 18.21 -8.15
N PRO A 389 4.56 17.64 -9.32
CA PRO A 389 3.79 17.75 -10.56
C PRO A 389 2.46 17.00 -10.51
N LYS A 390 2.34 15.96 -9.69
CA LYS A 390 1.10 15.19 -9.53
C LYS A 390 0.55 15.37 -8.13
N ARG A 391 -0.68 15.90 -8.00
CA ARG A 391 -1.38 16.23 -6.75
C ARG A 391 -0.75 17.36 -5.92
N GLY A 392 0.14 18.15 -6.46
CA GLY A 392 0.82 19.24 -5.73
C GLY A 392 -0.14 20.22 -5.06
N GLY A 393 -1.24 20.58 -5.69
CA GLY A 393 -2.26 21.46 -5.10
C GLY A 393 -2.92 20.91 -3.82
N ARG A 394 -2.78 19.60 -3.55
CA ARG A 394 -3.28 18.95 -2.33
C ARG A 394 -2.22 18.83 -1.23
N ALA A 395 -0.97 19.13 -1.52
CA ALA A 395 0.11 19.10 -0.53
C ALA A 395 -0.08 20.13 0.58
N GLY A 396 -0.80 21.20 0.28
CA GLY A 396 -1.06 22.29 1.24
C GLY A 396 0.10 23.25 1.40
N LEU A 397 1.06 23.21 0.45
CA LEU A 397 2.25 24.05 0.47
C LEU A 397 1.92 25.51 0.24
N LYS A 398 2.64 26.39 0.92
CA LYS A 398 2.58 27.82 0.71
C LYS A 398 3.98 28.38 0.44
N ASP A 399 4.07 29.37 -0.45
CA ASP A 399 5.27 30.16 -0.66
C ASP A 399 5.50 31.17 0.49
N ASP A 400 6.56 31.95 0.41
CA ASP A 400 6.90 32.94 1.44
C ASP A 400 5.89 34.10 1.51
N LEU A 401 5.03 34.25 0.50
CA LEU A 401 3.94 35.22 0.43
C LEU A 401 2.61 34.65 0.91
N GLY A 402 2.58 33.34 1.29
CA GLY A 402 1.37 32.66 1.75
C GLY A 402 0.49 32.10 0.63
N ASN A 403 0.88 32.20 -0.66
CA ASN A 403 0.14 31.65 -1.78
C ASN A 403 0.37 30.16 -1.89
N TYR A 404 -0.64 29.42 -2.37
CA TYR A 404 -0.47 27.98 -2.64
C TYR A 404 0.54 27.74 -3.76
N THR A 405 1.42 26.79 -3.52
CA THR A 405 2.46 26.37 -4.48
C THR A 405 2.54 24.84 -4.59
N SER A 406 3.15 24.36 -5.66
CA SER A 406 3.52 22.95 -5.85
C SER A 406 5.04 22.74 -5.89
N SER A 407 5.81 23.72 -5.45
CA SER A 407 7.28 23.63 -5.40
C SER A 407 7.83 24.22 -4.11
N ILE A 408 8.93 23.61 -3.65
CA ILE A 408 9.64 24.02 -2.43
C ILE A 408 11.11 24.24 -2.79
N PRO A 409 11.63 25.46 -2.63
CA PRO A 409 13.07 25.71 -2.76
C PRO A 409 13.79 25.13 -1.54
N LEU A 410 14.79 24.30 -1.79
CA LEU A 410 15.55 23.58 -0.76
C LEU A 410 17.05 23.80 -0.91
N ARG A 411 17.78 23.61 0.17
CA ARG A 411 19.24 23.44 0.21
C ARG A 411 19.60 22.53 1.36
N HIS A 412 20.83 22.03 1.35
CA HIS A 412 21.40 21.40 2.55
C HIS A 412 21.61 22.46 3.64
N ALA A 413 21.56 22.04 4.90
CA ALA A 413 21.79 22.93 6.03
C ALA A 413 23.18 23.59 5.92
N LYS A 414 23.27 24.87 6.27
CA LYS A 414 24.49 25.69 6.04
C LYS A 414 25.71 25.24 6.83
N GLU A 415 25.52 24.61 7.98
CA GLU A 415 26.64 24.26 8.81
C GLU A 415 27.38 23.05 8.26
N GLN A 416 28.70 23.13 8.27
CA GLN A 416 29.59 22.10 7.72
C GLN A 416 29.35 20.74 8.42
N GLY A 417 29.24 19.67 7.62
CA GLY A 417 28.96 18.32 8.08
C GLY A 417 27.50 18.01 8.35
N ARG A 418 26.57 18.93 8.11
CA ARG A 418 25.14 18.69 8.25
C ARG A 418 24.54 18.15 6.95
N ILE A 419 23.84 17.03 7.07
CA ILE A 419 23.18 16.34 5.95
C ILE A 419 21.73 16.79 5.82
N ALA A 420 21.17 17.42 6.85
CA ALA A 420 19.79 17.88 6.87
C ALA A 420 19.46 18.84 5.73
N TRP A 421 18.20 18.90 5.41
CA TRP A 421 17.65 19.82 4.43
C TRP A 421 16.97 21.00 5.11
N GLU A 422 17.03 22.17 4.50
CA GLU A 422 16.29 23.33 4.93
C GLU A 422 15.59 24.01 3.77
N ARG A 423 14.45 24.64 4.07
CA ARG A 423 13.76 25.47 3.09
C ARG A 423 14.54 26.76 2.88
N ARG A 424 14.78 27.09 1.62
CA ARG A 424 15.36 28.39 1.25
C ARG A 424 14.25 29.44 1.17
N THR A 425 14.40 30.54 1.90
CA THR A 425 13.59 31.73 1.68
C THR A 425 14.03 32.39 0.38
N THR A 426 13.11 32.54 -0.56
CA THR A 426 13.34 33.31 -1.76
C THR A 426 13.04 34.80 -1.44
N SER A 427 14.09 35.59 -1.20
CA SER A 427 13.88 37.06 -1.21
C SER A 427 13.22 37.45 -2.53
N PRO A 428 12.21 38.31 -2.53
CA PRO A 428 11.63 38.76 -3.77
C PRO A 428 12.70 39.55 -4.53
N VAL A 429 13.32 38.95 -5.53
CA VAL A 429 14.06 39.69 -6.54
C VAL A 429 13.00 40.51 -7.26
N ALA A 430 13.09 41.82 -7.08
CA ALA A 430 12.28 42.79 -7.81
C ALA A 430 12.47 42.57 -9.33
N SER A 431 11.57 41.80 -9.92
CA SER A 431 11.48 41.69 -11.37
C SER A 431 10.90 43.00 -11.90
N GLN A 432 11.78 44.03 -12.03
CA GLN A 432 11.53 45.12 -12.94
C GLN A 432 11.69 44.60 -14.38
N THR A 433 10.63 44.04 -14.90
CA THR A 433 10.39 44.04 -16.34
C THR A 433 9.03 44.68 -16.57
N ALA A 434 9.12 46.00 -16.82
CA ALA A 434 8.03 46.79 -17.37
C ALA A 434 7.60 46.15 -18.69
N TYR A 435 6.49 45.45 -18.70
CA TYR A 435 5.77 45.22 -19.94
C TYR A 435 4.99 46.48 -20.29
N SER A 436 5.51 47.25 -21.26
CA SER A 436 4.78 48.28 -21.95
C SER A 436 3.59 47.66 -22.68
N SER A 437 2.40 48.06 -22.29
CA SER A 437 1.17 47.72 -22.98
C SER A 437 1.14 48.34 -24.39
N PRO A 438 0.78 47.62 -25.43
CA PRO A 438 0.29 48.24 -26.66
C PRO A 438 -1.21 48.55 -26.52
N ALA A 439 -1.55 49.72 -27.04
CA ALA A 439 -2.85 50.36 -26.97
C ALA A 439 -3.95 49.64 -27.76
N LYS A 440 -5.15 49.72 -27.16
CA LYS A 440 -6.49 49.81 -27.77
C LYS A 440 -6.73 49.22 -29.17
N GLY A 441 -7.55 48.20 -29.22
CA GLY A 441 -8.37 47.84 -30.37
C GLY A 441 -9.80 47.53 -29.91
N SER A 442 -10.76 48.18 -30.54
CA SER A 442 -12.20 48.26 -30.28
C SER A 442 -12.95 46.90 -30.25
N PRO A 443 -14.15 46.87 -29.69
CA PRO A 443 -14.92 45.65 -29.56
C PRO A 443 -15.60 45.26 -30.86
N ARG A 444 -15.55 43.99 -31.22
CA ARG A 444 -16.50 43.36 -32.17
C ARG A 444 -17.51 42.50 -31.40
N HIS A 445 -18.76 42.91 -31.50
CA HIS A 445 -19.94 42.10 -31.31
C HIS A 445 -19.82 40.83 -32.15
N LEU A 446 -20.15 39.72 -31.58
CA LEU A 446 -20.76 38.57 -32.26
C LEU A 446 -21.66 37.83 -31.29
N ASP A 447 -22.93 37.83 -31.66
CA ASP A 447 -24.03 37.02 -31.14
C ASP A 447 -23.79 35.53 -31.39
N TYR A 448 -24.40 34.72 -30.57
CA TYR A 448 -24.80 33.35 -30.43
C TYR A 448 -24.08 32.58 -29.32
#